data_dde87a72d0bc17e8c3346e0c73fa2ec9
#
_entry.id   dde87a72d0bc17e8c3346e0c73fa2ec9
#
_cell.length_a   1.000
_cell.length_b   1.000
_cell.length_c   1.000
_cell.angle_alpha   90.00
_cell.angle_beta   90.00
_cell.angle_gamma   90.00
#
_symmetry.space_group_name_H-M   'P 1'
#
loop_
_entity.id
_entity.type
_entity.pdbx_description
1 polymer ?
#
loop_
_entity_poly.entity_id
_entity_poly.type
_entity_poly.pdbx_seq_one_letter_code
_entity_poly.pdbx_strand_id
1 'polypeptide(L)'
;MPSHKSRTKKSRAVQAPQRANGKLRVAAILEAAAAVIGEKGYEGATMAEIASRSGAKIGSLYRFFPNKESVADTILVSARENIDAVFDRFDACVNALSIRALADDLMALIFELFTRPAFMKLLDEGQDWSVKREEFRAALQQRVTETLMIHTPKLSKKSAADIALVVMLNAKAVATQKAFFDDSASNVPDEFRDMTRLYLQSRLRSLAAS
;
A
#
# COMPACT_ATOMS: atom_id res chain seq x y z
N MET A 1 -27.76 44.63 -12.37
CA MET A 1 -26.69 43.78 -11.85
C MET A 1 -27.24 42.38 -11.68
N PRO A 2 -26.99 41.40 -12.56
CA PRO A 2 -27.44 40.02 -12.36
C PRO A 2 -26.42 39.23 -11.54
N SER A 3 -26.88 38.63 -10.46
CA SER A 3 -26.15 37.79 -9.51
C SER A 3 -25.74 36.48 -10.16
N HIS A 4 -24.43 36.23 -10.27
CA HIS A 4 -23.85 34.97 -10.67
C HIS A 4 -24.05 33.92 -9.56
N LYS A 5 -25.02 33.02 -9.73
CA LYS A 5 -25.14 31.80 -8.91
C LYS A 5 -24.04 30.83 -9.34
N SER A 6 -23.02 30.70 -8.51
CA SER A 6 -22.04 29.64 -8.58
C SER A 6 -22.71 28.29 -8.46
N ARG A 7 -22.74 27.51 -9.56
CA ARG A 7 -23.18 26.12 -9.59
C ARG A 7 -22.03 25.26 -9.05
N THR A 8 -22.04 24.93 -7.79
CA THR A 8 -21.22 23.86 -7.22
C THR A 8 -21.50 22.56 -7.97
N LYS A 9 -20.51 22.07 -8.76
CA LYS A 9 -20.54 20.75 -9.37
C LYS A 9 -20.53 19.71 -8.25
N LYS A 10 -21.69 19.08 -7.95
CA LYS A 10 -21.76 17.88 -7.13
C LYS A 10 -20.89 16.81 -7.78
N SER A 11 -19.81 16.37 -7.13
CA SER A 11 -19.02 15.23 -7.57
C SER A 11 -19.91 13.99 -7.60
N ARG A 12 -19.93 13.30 -8.75
CA ARG A 12 -20.71 12.09 -8.93
C ARG A 12 -19.98 10.96 -8.20
N ALA A 13 -20.64 10.33 -7.22
CA ALA A 13 -20.06 9.21 -6.47
C ALA A 13 -19.78 7.99 -7.36
N VAL A 14 -18.76 7.23 -7.01
CA VAL A 14 -18.44 5.94 -7.65
C VAL A 14 -19.61 4.98 -7.50
N GLN A 15 -20.07 4.39 -8.60
CA GLN A 15 -21.22 3.51 -8.61
C GLN A 15 -20.78 2.06 -8.37
N ALA A 16 -21.13 1.50 -7.21
CA ALA A 16 -20.83 0.10 -6.88
C ALA A 16 -21.60 -0.86 -7.82
N PRO A 17 -20.93 -1.90 -8.37
CA PRO A 17 -21.57 -2.86 -9.27
C PRO A 17 -22.47 -3.84 -8.49
N GLN A 18 -23.76 -3.91 -8.88
CA GLN A 18 -24.75 -4.80 -8.23
C GLN A 18 -24.83 -6.20 -8.84
N ARG A 19 -24.19 -6.47 -10.00
CA ARG A 19 -24.23 -7.77 -10.68
C ARG A 19 -22.82 -8.36 -10.82
N ALA A 20 -22.72 -9.71 -10.84
CA ALA A 20 -21.42 -10.42 -10.96
C ALA A 20 -20.58 -9.93 -12.15
N ASN A 21 -21.19 -9.75 -13.34
CA ASN A 21 -20.53 -9.21 -14.52
C ASN A 21 -20.04 -7.75 -14.34
N GLY A 22 -20.71 -6.98 -13.49
CA GLY A 22 -20.27 -5.63 -13.14
C GLY A 22 -19.03 -5.62 -12.27
N LYS A 23 -18.96 -6.54 -11.30
CA LYS A 23 -17.78 -6.70 -10.43
C LYS A 23 -16.54 -7.13 -11.22
N LEU A 24 -16.69 -8.12 -12.11
CA LEU A 24 -15.59 -8.56 -12.99
C LEU A 24 -15.09 -7.44 -13.89
N ARG A 25 -16.01 -6.61 -14.42
CA ARG A 25 -15.63 -5.46 -15.26
C ARG A 25 -14.90 -4.38 -14.47
N VAL A 26 -15.34 -4.06 -13.26
CA VAL A 26 -14.64 -3.13 -12.38
C VAL A 26 -13.25 -3.66 -12.02
N ALA A 27 -13.11 -4.93 -11.70
CA ALA A 27 -11.81 -5.56 -11.43
C ALA A 27 -10.86 -5.43 -12.63
N ALA A 28 -11.33 -5.74 -13.84
CA ALA A 28 -10.53 -5.59 -15.08
C ALA A 28 -10.12 -4.14 -15.35
N ILE A 29 -11.01 -3.17 -15.07
CA ILE A 29 -10.69 -1.74 -15.19
C ILE A 29 -9.60 -1.34 -14.17
N LEU A 30 -9.70 -1.76 -12.93
CA LEU A 30 -8.72 -1.43 -11.88
C LEU A 30 -7.36 -2.08 -12.16
N GLU A 31 -7.34 -3.31 -12.65
CA GLU A 31 -6.11 -4.01 -13.07
C GLU A 31 -5.42 -3.26 -14.23
N ALA A 32 -6.18 -2.92 -15.28
CA ALA A 32 -5.67 -2.14 -16.39
C ALA A 32 -5.16 -0.75 -15.95
N ALA A 33 -5.90 -0.09 -15.06
CA ALA A 33 -5.50 1.21 -14.51
C ALA A 33 -4.22 1.11 -13.69
N ALA A 34 -4.09 0.08 -12.86
CA ALA A 34 -2.87 -0.18 -12.10
C ALA A 34 -1.67 -0.41 -13.04
N ALA A 35 -1.85 -1.17 -14.14
CA ALA A 35 -0.80 -1.37 -15.12
C ALA A 35 -0.39 -0.06 -15.82
N VAL A 36 -1.37 0.73 -16.30
CA VAL A 36 -1.09 2.03 -16.97
C VAL A 36 -0.41 3.02 -16.04
N ILE A 37 -0.89 3.14 -14.79
CA ILE A 37 -0.29 4.03 -13.79
C ILE A 37 1.12 3.54 -13.43
N GLY A 38 1.31 2.23 -13.28
CA GLY A 38 2.62 1.65 -13.00
C GLY A 38 3.65 1.90 -14.09
N GLU A 39 3.24 1.98 -15.36
CA GLU A 39 4.11 2.25 -16.50
C GLU A 39 4.40 3.75 -16.68
N LYS A 40 3.36 4.59 -16.63
CA LYS A 40 3.39 5.99 -17.06
C LYS A 40 3.27 7.02 -15.94
N GLY A 41 3.08 6.58 -14.72
CA GLY A 41 2.72 7.45 -13.60
C GLY A 41 1.25 7.88 -13.61
N TYR A 42 0.80 8.52 -12.52
CA TYR A 42 -0.58 9.00 -12.41
C TYR A 42 -0.89 10.07 -13.45
N GLU A 43 0.00 11.03 -13.65
CA GLU A 43 -0.24 12.13 -14.60
C GLU A 43 -0.28 11.65 -16.04
N GLY A 44 0.60 10.71 -16.43
CA GLY A 44 0.65 10.13 -17.78
C GLY A 44 -0.48 9.15 -18.11
N ALA A 45 -1.21 8.65 -17.11
CA ALA A 45 -2.33 7.74 -17.31
C ALA A 45 -3.59 8.49 -17.80
N THR A 46 -4.29 7.91 -18.78
CA THR A 46 -5.54 8.48 -19.31
C THR A 46 -6.70 7.49 -19.22
N MET A 47 -7.93 8.02 -19.04
CA MET A 47 -9.15 7.22 -19.01
C MET A 47 -9.37 6.44 -20.33
N ALA A 48 -8.98 7.01 -21.47
CA ALA A 48 -9.08 6.35 -22.77
C ALA A 48 -8.16 5.13 -22.86
N GLU A 49 -6.93 5.22 -22.38
CA GLU A 49 -5.97 4.12 -22.36
C GLU A 49 -6.39 3.01 -21.39
N ILE A 50 -6.86 3.39 -20.20
CA ILE A 50 -7.42 2.43 -19.23
C ILE A 50 -8.60 1.66 -19.84
N ALA A 51 -9.52 2.36 -20.54
CA ALA A 51 -10.64 1.72 -21.23
C ALA A 51 -10.16 0.75 -22.30
N SER A 52 -9.21 1.18 -23.15
CA SER A 52 -8.62 0.34 -24.20
C SER A 52 -7.97 -0.92 -23.63
N ARG A 53 -7.13 -0.77 -22.61
CA ARG A 53 -6.39 -1.89 -22.00
C ARG A 53 -7.29 -2.87 -21.24
N SER A 54 -8.36 -2.37 -20.61
CA SER A 54 -9.34 -3.22 -19.90
C SER A 54 -10.36 -3.90 -20.82
N GLY A 55 -10.37 -3.60 -22.12
CA GLY A 55 -11.40 -4.03 -23.06
C GLY A 55 -12.78 -3.41 -22.80
N ALA A 56 -12.87 -2.40 -21.93
CA ALA A 56 -14.13 -1.74 -21.62
C ALA A 56 -14.43 -0.62 -22.63
N LYS A 57 -15.71 -0.49 -23.01
CA LYS A 57 -16.14 0.71 -23.74
C LYS A 57 -15.95 1.94 -22.84
N ILE A 58 -15.42 3.04 -23.38
CA ILE A 58 -15.13 4.27 -22.65
C ILE A 58 -16.36 4.80 -21.85
N GLY A 59 -17.56 4.73 -22.43
CA GLY A 59 -18.80 5.10 -21.73
C GLY A 59 -19.13 4.18 -20.55
N SER A 60 -18.73 2.90 -20.62
CA SER A 60 -18.89 1.98 -19.50
C SER A 60 -17.92 2.30 -18.36
N LEU A 61 -16.69 2.72 -18.68
CA LEU A 61 -15.71 3.16 -17.71
C LEU A 61 -16.20 4.40 -16.97
N TYR A 62 -16.64 5.44 -17.69
CA TYR A 62 -17.18 6.66 -17.07
C TYR A 62 -18.45 6.45 -16.24
N ARG A 63 -19.17 5.37 -16.46
CA ARG A 63 -20.31 5.00 -15.62
C ARG A 63 -19.89 4.55 -14.24
N PHE A 64 -18.77 3.80 -14.12
CA PHE A 64 -18.23 3.33 -12.84
C PHE A 64 -17.33 4.37 -12.19
N PHE A 65 -16.49 5.00 -12.98
CA PHE A 65 -15.47 5.94 -12.54
C PHE A 65 -15.60 7.26 -13.28
N PRO A 66 -16.15 8.31 -12.63
CA PRO A 66 -16.43 9.58 -13.31
C PRO A 66 -15.15 10.33 -13.75
N ASN A 67 -14.00 10.02 -13.16
CA ASN A 67 -12.70 10.63 -13.45
C ASN A 67 -11.55 9.71 -13.06
N LYS A 68 -10.32 10.09 -13.45
CA LYS A 68 -9.09 9.36 -13.13
C LYS A 68 -8.83 9.27 -11.62
N GLU A 69 -9.17 10.30 -10.88
CA GLU A 69 -9.03 10.35 -9.43
C GLU A 69 -9.85 9.25 -8.75
N SER A 70 -11.12 9.06 -9.17
CA SER A 70 -11.98 8.01 -8.61
C SER A 70 -11.45 6.59 -8.87
N VAL A 71 -10.76 6.37 -9.99
CA VAL A 71 -10.05 5.10 -10.27
C VAL A 71 -8.89 4.92 -9.29
N ALA A 72 -8.05 5.93 -9.16
CA ALA A 72 -6.89 5.90 -8.28
C ALA A 72 -7.28 5.74 -6.80
N ASP A 73 -8.32 6.44 -6.34
CA ASP A 73 -8.89 6.27 -5.00
C ASP A 73 -9.32 4.83 -4.75
N THR A 74 -10.00 4.22 -5.72
CA THR A 74 -10.45 2.83 -5.57
C THR A 74 -9.26 1.86 -5.52
N ILE A 75 -8.19 2.10 -6.29
CA ILE A 75 -6.95 1.30 -6.21
C ILE A 75 -6.34 1.39 -4.80
N LEU A 76 -6.25 2.59 -4.22
CA LEU A 76 -5.71 2.76 -2.87
C LEU A 76 -6.58 2.11 -1.79
N VAL A 77 -7.91 2.25 -1.87
CA VAL A 77 -8.84 1.58 -0.95
C VAL A 77 -8.68 0.06 -1.04
N SER A 78 -8.67 -0.49 -2.26
CA SER A 78 -8.49 -1.94 -2.46
C SER A 78 -7.12 -2.43 -1.96
N ALA A 79 -6.07 -1.62 -2.14
CA ALA A 79 -4.75 -1.94 -1.60
C ALA A 79 -4.78 -2.00 -0.07
N ARG A 80 -5.45 -1.06 0.59
CA ARG A 80 -5.61 -1.05 2.05
C ARG A 80 -6.37 -2.28 2.55
N GLU A 81 -7.52 -2.59 1.95
CA GLU A 81 -8.31 -3.78 2.31
C GLU A 81 -7.50 -5.08 2.17
N ASN A 82 -6.68 -5.19 1.11
CA ASN A 82 -5.78 -6.32 0.92
C ASN A 82 -4.70 -6.39 2.00
N ILE A 83 -4.14 -5.24 2.42
CA ILE A 83 -3.16 -5.16 3.51
C ILE A 83 -3.81 -5.65 4.81
N ASP A 84 -4.97 -5.12 5.17
CA ASP A 84 -5.68 -5.51 6.38
C ASP A 84 -5.93 -7.02 6.39
N ALA A 85 -6.41 -7.61 5.29
CA ALA A 85 -6.65 -9.04 5.18
C ALA A 85 -5.36 -9.90 5.26
N VAL A 86 -4.22 -9.38 4.79
CA VAL A 86 -2.92 -10.06 4.91
C VAL A 86 -2.42 -10.00 6.35
N PHE A 87 -2.48 -8.83 7.00
CA PHE A 87 -2.10 -8.68 8.40
C PHE A 87 -3.00 -9.51 9.33
N ASP A 88 -4.31 -9.57 9.10
CA ASP A 88 -5.22 -10.38 9.91
C ASP A 88 -4.83 -11.87 9.89
N ARG A 89 -4.42 -12.38 8.72
CA ARG A 89 -3.93 -13.77 8.62
C ARG A 89 -2.57 -13.96 9.30
N PHE A 90 -1.69 -12.96 9.19
CA PHE A 90 -0.38 -12.98 9.82
C PHE A 90 -0.50 -12.92 11.35
N ASP A 91 -1.35 -12.04 11.87
CA ASP A 91 -1.60 -11.85 13.29
C ASP A 91 -2.16 -13.11 13.96
N ALA A 92 -2.89 -13.95 13.22
CA ALA A 92 -3.43 -15.21 13.73
C ALA A 92 -2.34 -16.23 14.13
N CYS A 93 -1.12 -16.12 13.58
CA CYS A 93 -0.02 -17.06 13.87
C CYS A 93 1.23 -16.38 14.47
N VAL A 94 1.26 -15.06 14.57
CA VAL A 94 2.44 -14.29 14.95
C VAL A 94 3.00 -14.65 16.33
N ASN A 95 2.15 -15.03 17.27
CA ASN A 95 2.57 -15.43 18.63
C ASN A 95 3.47 -16.67 18.66
N ALA A 96 3.39 -17.52 17.64
CA ALA A 96 4.19 -18.74 17.54
C ALA A 96 5.54 -18.52 16.85
N LEU A 97 5.76 -17.34 16.27
CA LEU A 97 6.98 -17.03 15.54
C LEU A 97 8.16 -16.75 16.46
N SER A 98 9.34 -17.18 16.04
CA SER A 98 10.58 -16.62 16.62
C SER A 98 10.74 -15.16 16.19
N ILE A 99 11.49 -14.38 16.96
CA ILE A 99 11.80 -12.97 16.59
C ILE A 99 12.46 -12.88 15.20
N ARG A 100 13.25 -13.89 14.82
CA ARG A 100 13.87 -13.97 13.49
C ARG A 100 12.81 -14.16 12.40
N ALA A 101 11.90 -15.12 12.57
CA ALA A 101 10.81 -15.36 11.63
C ALA A 101 9.90 -14.14 11.51
N LEU A 102 9.53 -13.52 12.65
CA LEU A 102 8.79 -12.26 12.66
C LEU A 102 9.47 -11.16 11.83
N ALA A 103 10.79 -10.99 11.97
CA ALA A 103 11.54 -10.00 11.19
C ALA A 103 11.48 -10.29 9.68
N ASP A 104 11.70 -11.55 9.32
CA ASP A 104 11.71 -12.00 7.92
C ASP A 104 10.34 -11.81 7.26
N ASP A 105 9.29 -12.26 7.94
CA ASP A 105 7.93 -12.21 7.40
C ASP A 105 7.41 -10.75 7.34
N LEU A 106 7.67 -9.91 8.34
CA LEU A 106 7.33 -8.49 8.28
C LEU A 106 8.07 -7.76 7.15
N MET A 107 9.37 -8.02 7.00
CA MET A 107 10.16 -7.44 5.90
C MET A 107 9.61 -7.87 4.54
N ALA A 108 9.32 -9.16 4.36
CA ALA A 108 8.78 -9.68 3.11
C ALA A 108 7.40 -9.08 2.78
N LEU A 109 6.51 -9.01 3.77
CA LEU A 109 5.17 -8.46 3.62
C LEU A 109 5.21 -6.97 3.23
N ILE A 110 6.00 -6.17 3.93
CA ILE A 110 6.12 -4.73 3.66
C ILE A 110 6.85 -4.50 2.33
N PHE A 111 7.89 -5.28 2.03
CA PHE A 111 8.60 -5.21 0.75
C PHE A 111 7.67 -5.46 -0.43
N GLU A 112 6.79 -6.48 -0.36
CA GLU A 112 5.82 -6.77 -1.41
C GLU A 112 4.89 -5.57 -1.69
N LEU A 113 4.48 -4.84 -0.66
CA LEU A 113 3.68 -3.63 -0.83
C LEU A 113 4.43 -2.56 -1.61
N PHE A 114 5.68 -2.29 -1.26
CA PHE A 114 6.50 -1.25 -1.89
C PHE A 114 7.06 -1.66 -3.26
N THR A 115 6.95 -2.92 -3.68
CA THR A 115 7.35 -3.37 -5.02
C THR A 115 6.21 -3.28 -6.05
N ARG A 116 4.99 -2.90 -5.66
CA ARG A 116 3.85 -2.73 -6.58
C ARG A 116 3.95 -1.37 -7.32
N PRO A 117 4.27 -1.34 -8.64
CA PRO A 117 4.62 -0.08 -9.32
C PRO A 117 3.51 0.97 -9.30
N ALA A 118 2.26 0.56 -9.52
CA ALA A 118 1.11 1.47 -9.52
C ALA A 118 0.92 2.13 -8.15
N PHE A 119 1.04 1.32 -7.09
CA PHE A 119 0.89 1.79 -5.72
C PHE A 119 1.97 2.80 -5.37
N MET A 120 3.23 2.50 -5.70
CA MET A 120 4.34 3.41 -5.46
C MET A 120 4.20 4.72 -6.21
N LYS A 121 3.84 4.67 -7.51
CA LYS A 121 3.66 5.88 -8.31
C LYS A 121 2.48 6.74 -7.83
N LEU A 122 1.37 6.12 -7.38
CA LEU A 122 0.28 6.86 -6.75
C LEU A 122 0.72 7.53 -5.45
N LEU A 123 1.58 6.90 -4.66
CA LEU A 123 2.07 7.47 -3.42
C LEU A 123 3.17 8.53 -3.62
N ASP A 124 3.97 8.48 -4.68
CA ASP A 124 5.14 9.35 -4.85
C ASP A 124 4.87 10.57 -5.74
N GLU A 125 4.00 10.50 -6.76
CA GLU A 125 3.94 11.48 -7.87
C GLU A 125 2.85 12.57 -7.74
N GLY A 126 1.94 12.56 -6.76
CA GLY A 126 0.83 13.51 -6.73
C GLY A 126 0.95 14.58 -5.64
N GLN A 127 0.94 15.88 -5.99
CA GLN A 127 0.87 16.96 -5.00
C GLN A 127 -0.42 16.91 -4.16
N ASP A 128 -1.54 16.54 -4.78
CA ASP A 128 -2.86 16.45 -4.12
C ASP A 128 -3.04 15.19 -3.27
N TRP A 129 -2.09 14.25 -3.31
CA TRP A 129 -2.16 12.97 -2.60
C TRP A 129 -1.39 12.94 -1.28
N SER A 130 -0.84 14.06 -0.83
CA SER A 130 -0.05 14.14 0.41
C SER A 130 -0.82 13.63 1.64
N VAL A 131 -2.10 13.98 1.76
CA VAL A 131 -2.98 13.53 2.87
C VAL A 131 -3.21 12.01 2.78
N LYS A 132 -3.54 11.50 1.59
CA LYS A 132 -3.77 10.06 1.39
C LYS A 132 -2.51 9.22 1.63
N ARG A 133 -1.34 9.75 1.24
CA ARG A 133 -0.05 9.12 1.57
C ARG A 133 0.18 9.02 3.05
N GLU A 134 -0.12 10.08 3.77
CA GLU A 134 0.05 10.11 5.22
C GLU A 134 -0.93 9.17 5.91
N GLU A 135 -2.20 9.17 5.51
CA GLU A 135 -3.22 8.24 5.99
C GLU A 135 -2.82 6.78 5.75
N PHE A 136 -2.31 6.47 4.55
CA PHE A 136 -1.83 5.12 4.24
C PHE A 136 -0.62 4.73 5.09
N ARG A 137 0.37 5.63 5.22
CA ARG A 137 1.56 5.39 6.04
C ARG A 137 1.19 5.16 7.50
N ALA A 138 0.30 6.00 8.05
CA ALA A 138 -0.17 5.87 9.41
C ALA A 138 -0.92 4.56 9.63
N ALA A 139 -1.78 4.15 8.69
CA ALA A 139 -2.51 2.90 8.76
C ALA A 139 -1.57 1.68 8.72
N LEU A 140 -0.58 1.67 7.82
CA LEU A 140 0.42 0.60 7.76
C LEU A 140 1.26 0.54 9.05
N GLN A 141 1.72 1.70 9.55
CA GLN A 141 2.45 1.78 10.80
C GLN A 141 1.61 1.23 11.97
N GLN A 142 0.32 1.55 12.00
CA GLN A 142 -0.60 1.04 13.01
C GLN A 142 -0.68 -0.49 12.95
N ARG A 143 -0.86 -1.10 11.77
CA ARG A 143 -0.93 -2.56 11.60
C ARG A 143 0.36 -3.24 12.07
N VAL A 144 1.53 -2.75 11.64
CA VAL A 144 2.82 -3.28 12.10
C VAL A 144 2.99 -3.14 13.62
N THR A 145 2.54 -2.01 14.19
CA THR A 145 2.56 -1.77 15.64
C THR A 145 1.72 -2.81 16.37
N GLU A 146 0.50 -3.06 15.91
CA GLU A 146 -0.42 -4.05 16.49
C GLU A 146 0.16 -5.45 16.42
N THR A 147 0.70 -5.85 15.28
CA THR A 147 1.40 -7.14 15.09
C THR A 147 2.55 -7.32 16.09
N LEU A 148 3.39 -6.29 16.27
CA LEU A 148 4.49 -6.33 17.26
C LEU A 148 3.98 -6.47 18.69
N MET A 149 2.86 -5.82 19.03
CA MET A 149 2.25 -5.93 20.37
C MET A 149 1.57 -7.28 20.58
N ILE A 150 0.98 -7.89 19.53
CA ILE A 150 0.45 -9.26 19.60
C ILE A 150 1.59 -10.24 19.85
N HIS A 151 2.70 -10.14 19.12
CA HIS A 151 3.88 -11.01 19.31
C HIS A 151 4.53 -10.81 20.68
N THR A 152 4.61 -9.56 21.15
CA THR A 152 5.29 -9.19 22.40
C THR A 152 4.38 -8.33 23.28
N PRO A 153 3.46 -8.95 24.08
CA PRO A 153 2.43 -8.23 24.84
C PRO A 153 2.96 -7.23 25.87
N LYS A 154 4.21 -7.39 26.35
CA LYS A 154 4.85 -6.44 27.27
C LYS A 154 5.40 -5.20 26.57
N LEU A 155 5.38 -5.14 25.24
CA LEU A 155 5.88 -4.00 24.48
C LEU A 155 4.93 -2.81 24.60
N SER A 156 5.42 -1.64 25.02
CA SER A 156 4.60 -0.44 25.07
C SER A 156 4.19 0.01 23.66
N LYS A 157 2.98 0.57 23.49
CA LYS A 157 2.49 1.07 22.20
C LYS A 157 3.46 2.06 21.56
N LYS A 158 4.08 2.96 22.37
CA LYS A 158 5.07 3.92 21.88
C LYS A 158 6.29 3.21 21.31
N SER A 159 6.88 2.27 22.04
CA SER A 159 8.04 1.52 21.57
C SER A 159 7.71 0.67 20.34
N ALA A 160 6.52 0.06 20.30
CA ALA A 160 6.06 -0.70 19.15
C ALA A 160 5.94 0.17 17.90
N ALA A 161 5.39 1.40 18.03
CA ALA A 161 5.25 2.34 16.92
C ALA A 161 6.62 2.83 16.39
N ASP A 162 7.58 3.08 17.29
CA ASP A 162 8.94 3.47 16.91
C ASP A 162 9.65 2.32 16.16
N ILE A 163 9.52 1.08 16.66
CA ILE A 163 10.05 -0.12 16.01
C ILE A 163 9.39 -0.35 14.65
N ALA A 164 8.07 -0.24 14.57
CA ALA A 164 7.31 -0.39 13.32
C ALA A 164 7.82 0.58 12.25
N LEU A 165 8.04 1.84 12.61
CA LEU A 165 8.56 2.84 11.69
C LEU A 165 9.95 2.46 11.14
N VAL A 166 10.86 1.99 12.01
CA VAL A 166 12.21 1.55 11.56
C VAL A 166 12.12 0.37 10.61
N VAL A 167 11.29 -0.64 10.92
CA VAL A 167 11.10 -1.81 10.04
C VAL A 167 10.51 -1.40 8.68
N MET A 168 9.51 -0.51 8.68
CA MET A 168 8.91 0.01 7.45
C MET A 168 9.90 0.80 6.60
N LEU A 169 10.73 1.65 7.21
CA LEU A 169 11.74 2.44 6.50
C LEU A 169 12.81 1.53 5.87
N ASN A 170 13.26 0.49 6.59
CA ASN A 170 14.20 -0.49 6.07
C ASN A 170 13.62 -1.25 4.87
N ALA A 171 12.39 -1.76 4.99
CA ALA A 171 11.73 -2.48 3.90
C ALA A 171 11.49 -1.57 2.69
N LYS A 172 11.07 -0.32 2.91
CA LYS A 172 10.91 0.68 1.85
C LYS A 172 12.24 0.98 1.16
N ALA A 173 13.33 1.18 1.91
CA ALA A 173 14.64 1.47 1.35
C ALA A 173 15.08 0.37 0.37
N VAL A 174 14.95 -0.90 0.77
CA VAL A 174 15.27 -2.05 -0.12
C VAL A 174 14.38 -2.06 -1.36
N ALA A 175 13.07 -1.82 -1.21
CA ALA A 175 12.12 -1.90 -2.31
C ALA A 175 12.30 -0.77 -3.35
N THR A 176 12.64 0.46 -2.89
CA THR A 176 12.69 1.66 -3.74
C THR A 176 14.06 1.97 -4.30
N GLN A 177 15.12 1.47 -3.67
CA GLN A 177 16.52 1.71 -4.09
C GLN A 177 17.09 0.60 -4.96
N LYS A 178 16.22 -0.16 -5.65
CA LYS A 178 16.64 -1.29 -6.51
C LYS A 178 17.71 -0.91 -7.52
N ALA A 179 17.71 0.33 -8.03
CA ALA A 179 18.74 0.83 -8.95
C ALA A 179 20.15 0.89 -8.34
N PHE A 180 20.27 1.00 -7.00
CA PHE A 180 21.56 0.92 -6.30
C PHE A 180 22.04 -0.51 -6.08
N PHE A 181 21.16 -1.51 -6.25
CA PHE A 181 21.40 -2.92 -5.98
C PHE A 181 21.34 -3.77 -7.26
N ASP A 182 21.29 -3.13 -8.44
CA ASP A 182 21.17 -3.80 -9.74
C ASP A 182 22.46 -4.53 -10.18
N ASP A 183 23.51 -4.43 -9.37
CA ASP A 183 24.63 -5.35 -9.45
C ASP A 183 24.21 -6.69 -8.85
N SER A 184 24.14 -7.73 -9.69
CA SER A 184 23.77 -9.09 -9.31
C SER A 184 24.67 -9.70 -8.22
N ALA A 185 25.76 -9.04 -7.86
CA ALA A 185 26.68 -9.37 -6.78
C ALA A 185 26.39 -8.62 -5.46
N SER A 186 25.40 -7.72 -5.43
CA SER A 186 25.13 -6.92 -4.23
C SER A 186 24.34 -7.71 -3.19
N ASN A 187 24.91 -7.88 -1.99
CA ASN A 187 24.26 -8.50 -0.83
C ASN A 187 23.49 -7.48 0.04
N VAL A 188 23.32 -6.24 -0.39
CA VAL A 188 22.70 -5.17 0.43
C VAL A 188 21.28 -5.51 0.90
N PRO A 189 20.40 -6.14 0.09
CA PRO A 189 19.09 -6.58 0.59
C PRO A 189 19.18 -7.56 1.76
N ASP A 190 20.17 -8.46 1.75
CA ASP A 190 20.39 -9.41 2.84
C ASP A 190 20.96 -8.72 4.08
N GLU A 191 21.83 -7.72 3.93
CA GLU A 191 22.32 -6.88 5.02
C GLU A 191 21.18 -6.12 5.72
N PHE A 192 20.25 -5.54 4.96
CA PHE A 192 19.05 -4.90 5.54
C PHE A 192 18.18 -5.89 6.30
N ARG A 193 18.05 -7.12 5.79
CA ARG A 193 17.31 -8.20 6.47
C ARG A 193 17.99 -8.58 7.78
N ASP A 194 19.29 -8.80 7.76
CA ASP A 194 20.06 -9.15 8.96
C ASP A 194 20.09 -8.01 9.97
N MET A 195 20.24 -6.77 9.52
CA MET A 195 20.10 -5.59 10.37
C MET A 195 18.73 -5.54 11.06
N THR A 196 17.64 -5.81 10.33
CA THR A 196 16.29 -5.84 10.91
C THR A 196 16.12 -6.98 11.92
N ARG A 197 16.67 -8.18 11.64
CA ARG A 197 16.69 -9.31 12.58
C ARG A 197 17.41 -8.97 13.88
N LEU A 198 18.62 -8.41 13.79
CA LEU A 198 19.42 -7.99 14.94
C LEU A 198 18.74 -6.88 15.74
N TYR A 199 18.17 -5.89 15.05
CA TYR A 199 17.43 -4.81 15.67
C TYR A 199 16.22 -5.35 16.46
N LEU A 200 15.35 -6.16 15.85
CA LEU A 200 14.21 -6.75 16.53
C LEU A 200 14.64 -7.66 17.70
N GLN A 201 15.69 -8.46 17.51
CA GLN A 201 16.24 -9.27 18.60
C GLN A 201 16.69 -8.42 19.78
N SER A 202 17.39 -7.31 19.53
CA SER A 202 17.82 -6.38 20.58
C SER A 202 16.63 -5.73 21.30
N ARG A 203 15.60 -5.34 20.55
CA ARG A 203 14.46 -4.59 21.12
C ARG A 203 13.44 -5.45 21.84
N LEU A 204 13.24 -6.70 21.39
CA LEU A 204 12.17 -7.57 21.90
C LEU A 204 12.65 -8.60 22.92
N ARG A 205 13.92 -9.06 22.87
CA ARG A 205 14.46 -10.04 23.86
C ARG A 205 14.50 -9.51 25.28
N SER A 206 14.84 -8.24 25.47
CA SER A 206 14.90 -7.63 26.79
C SER A 206 13.54 -7.61 27.50
N LEU A 207 12.44 -7.68 26.74
CA LEU A 207 11.07 -7.65 27.26
C LEU A 207 10.48 -9.06 27.48
N ALA A 208 11.02 -10.08 26.79
CA ALA A 208 10.60 -11.47 26.97
C ALA A 208 11.23 -12.11 28.22
N ALA A 209 12.36 -11.56 28.73
CA ALA A 209 13.10 -12.06 29.88
C ALA A 209 12.66 -11.44 31.22
N SER A 210 11.77 -10.44 31.20
CA SER A 210 11.18 -9.76 32.37
C SER A 210 9.74 -10.19 32.60
#